data_901491be261fc7c4c326b7872a916378
#
_entry.id   901491be261fc7c4c326b7872a916378
#
_cell.length_a   1.000
_cell.length_b   1.000
_cell.length_c   1.000
_cell.angle_alpha   90.00
_cell.angle_beta   90.00
_cell.angle_gamma   90.00
#
_symmetry.space_group_name_H-M   'P 1'
#
loop_
_entity.id
_entity.type
_entity.pdbx_description
1 polymer ?
#
loop_
_entity_poly.entity_id
_entity_poly.type
_entity_poly.pdbx_seq_one_letter_code
_entity_poly.pdbx_strand_id
1 'polypeptide(L)'
;MTARALLLGERIDVAGLERSDVISTTPLAFRAGHEGYAVLFRYGALVLIGLSVVEEDELVRGLKPRIVGAFSRPENESVSIEIVPDRDDQIAPGGPISTRDLSPPRLLVIADVLGKNVALSHDEREVAKVIEVVEPFAATLARTGRSPSDRREILRMIGQALLAHHRMSGRLEIEEKPDILWDHPELDRLYARLADEYELKERAIGLARKLSVINETARALSDIIDTERSVRLEMIIVALIVVEILVTLYDLFVRTAK
;
A
#
# COMPACT_ATOMS: atom_id res chain seq x y z
N MET A 1 18.28 0.09 23.48
CA MET A 1 18.23 1.18 22.49
C MET A 1 16.90 1.11 21.74
N THR A 2 16.50 2.17 21.06
CA THR A 2 15.22 2.19 20.33
C THR A 2 15.48 2.08 18.84
N ALA A 3 14.70 1.27 18.14
CA ALA A 3 14.57 1.29 16.69
C ALA A 3 13.26 1.97 16.32
N ARG A 4 13.30 2.85 15.34
CA ARG A 4 12.13 3.55 14.79
C ARG A 4 12.06 3.36 13.29
N ALA A 5 10.97 2.81 12.81
CA ALA A 5 10.66 2.68 11.40
C ALA A 5 9.69 3.77 10.96
N LEU A 6 9.96 4.40 9.83
CA LEU A 6 9.18 5.47 9.24
C LEU A 6 8.92 5.16 7.78
N LEU A 7 7.69 5.29 7.31
CA LEU A 7 7.39 5.30 5.89
C LEU A 7 7.17 6.76 5.45
N LEU A 8 8.16 7.33 4.77
CA LEU A 8 8.22 8.76 4.47
C LEU A 8 7.51 9.15 3.17
N GLY A 9 7.41 8.23 2.21
CA GLY A 9 6.83 8.49 0.90
C GLY A 9 6.76 7.22 0.04
N GLU A 10 6.46 7.40 -1.22
CA GLU A 10 6.37 6.28 -2.18
C GLU A 10 7.74 5.68 -2.51
N ARG A 11 8.79 6.50 -2.49
CA ARG A 11 10.16 6.09 -2.78
C ARG A 11 11.17 7.05 -2.16
N ILE A 12 12.32 6.52 -1.75
CA ILE A 12 13.50 7.31 -1.40
C ILE A 12 14.56 7.12 -2.50
N ASP A 13 15.03 8.23 -3.07
CA ASP A 13 16.13 8.22 -4.02
C ASP A 13 17.46 8.18 -3.26
N VAL A 14 18.05 6.99 -3.25
CA VAL A 14 19.34 6.74 -2.60
C VAL A 14 20.54 7.00 -3.54
N ALA A 15 20.29 7.27 -4.83
CA ALA A 15 21.37 7.52 -5.79
C ALA A 15 22.16 8.78 -5.43
N GLY A 16 23.48 8.68 -5.47
CA GLY A 16 24.38 9.80 -5.15
C GLY A 16 24.37 10.23 -3.68
N LEU A 17 23.88 9.40 -2.76
CA LEU A 17 24.12 9.53 -1.33
C LEU A 17 25.53 9.00 -1.04
N GLU A 18 26.55 9.82 -1.38
CA GLU A 18 27.94 9.50 -1.06
C GLU A 18 28.16 9.63 0.45
N ARG A 19 28.53 8.53 1.09
CA ARG A 19 28.90 8.46 2.50
C ARG A 19 30.14 7.62 2.68
N SER A 20 30.97 8.00 3.62
CA SER A 20 32.19 7.26 3.97
C SER A 20 31.96 6.14 4.99
N ASP A 21 30.79 6.13 5.61
CA ASP A 21 30.38 5.28 6.74
C ASP A 21 29.32 4.23 6.35
N VAL A 22 29.30 3.82 5.08
CA VAL A 22 28.36 2.84 4.53
C VAL A 22 28.64 1.45 5.09
N ILE A 23 27.59 0.80 5.56
CA ILE A 23 27.58 -0.58 6.07
C ILE A 23 27.04 -1.54 4.99
N SER A 24 26.04 -1.11 4.23
CA SER A 24 25.44 -1.85 3.14
C SER A 24 24.96 -0.90 2.05
N THR A 25 24.97 -1.35 0.81
CA THR A 25 24.49 -0.59 -0.35
C THR A 25 23.07 -0.97 -0.76
N THR A 26 22.62 -2.17 -0.40
CA THR A 26 21.27 -2.68 -0.71
C THR A 26 20.77 -3.55 0.44
N PRO A 27 19.87 -3.03 1.32
CA PRO A 27 19.46 -1.62 1.42
C PRO A 27 20.61 -0.70 1.81
N LEU A 28 20.50 0.60 1.51
CA LEU A 28 21.53 1.56 1.91
C LEU A 28 21.51 1.73 3.43
N ALA A 29 22.56 1.25 4.09
CA ALA A 29 22.72 1.37 5.53
C ALA A 29 24.04 2.05 5.86
N PHE A 30 24.02 2.96 6.84
CA PHE A 30 25.18 3.72 7.29
C PHE A 30 25.07 4.10 8.76
N ARG A 31 26.20 4.49 9.35
CA ARG A 31 26.23 5.07 10.70
C ARG A 31 25.62 6.46 10.68
N ALA A 32 24.80 6.77 11.67
CA ALA A 32 24.12 8.06 11.80
C ALA A 32 24.15 8.53 13.25
N GLY A 33 24.17 9.84 13.45
CA GLY A 33 24.30 10.43 14.77
C GLY A 33 25.61 10.03 15.46
N HIS A 34 25.59 9.94 16.78
CA HIS A 34 26.78 9.62 17.56
C HIS A 34 27.15 8.13 17.51
N GLU A 35 26.18 7.24 17.72
CA GLU A 35 26.37 5.77 17.77
C GLU A 35 25.23 4.99 17.11
N GLY A 36 24.38 5.68 16.35
CA GLY A 36 23.21 5.06 15.74
C GLY A 36 23.42 4.62 14.30
N TYR A 37 22.35 4.10 13.72
CA TYR A 37 22.33 3.59 12.37
C TYR A 37 21.06 4.05 11.64
N ALA A 38 21.19 4.25 10.34
CA ALA A 38 20.08 4.51 9.44
C ALA A 38 20.10 3.51 8.30
N VAL A 39 18.93 2.93 8.01
CA VAL A 39 18.71 2.00 6.89
C VAL A 39 17.60 2.56 6.00
N LEU A 40 17.93 2.80 4.74
CA LEU A 40 17.04 3.38 3.74
C LEU A 40 16.61 2.31 2.74
N PHE A 41 15.33 2.17 2.57
CA PHE A 41 14.72 1.28 1.59
C PHE A 41 14.15 2.09 0.42
N ARG A 42 14.38 1.61 -0.79
CA ARG A 42 13.90 2.28 -2.02
C ARG A 42 12.39 2.49 -2.04
N TYR A 43 11.61 1.60 -1.42
CA TYR A 43 10.15 1.69 -1.33
C TYR A 43 9.63 2.73 -0.33
N GLY A 44 10.50 3.62 0.15
CA GLY A 44 10.12 4.78 0.95
C GLY A 44 10.26 4.62 2.46
N ALA A 45 10.69 3.46 2.96
CA ALA A 45 10.90 3.23 4.38
C ALA A 45 12.32 3.67 4.82
N LEU A 46 12.39 4.20 6.03
CA LEU A 46 13.59 4.57 6.76
C LEU A 46 13.53 3.92 8.14
N VAL A 47 14.57 3.17 8.51
CA VAL A 47 14.70 2.60 9.86
C VAL A 47 15.89 3.23 10.55
N LEU A 48 15.64 3.77 11.72
CA LEU A 48 16.60 4.48 12.58
C LEU A 48 16.82 3.66 13.85
N ILE A 49 18.05 3.36 14.21
CA ILE A 49 18.37 2.54 15.37
C ILE A 49 19.38 3.27 16.24
N GLY A 50 19.05 3.48 17.51
CA GLY A 50 19.96 4.07 18.50
C GLY A 50 20.20 5.56 18.35
N LEU A 51 19.33 6.28 17.64
CA LEU A 51 19.40 7.74 17.48
C LEU A 51 18.56 8.46 18.54
N SER A 52 18.98 9.66 18.89
CA SER A 52 18.15 10.59 19.66
C SER A 52 17.10 11.24 18.74
N VAL A 53 16.02 11.76 19.34
CA VAL A 53 14.94 12.43 18.60
C VAL A 53 15.44 13.58 17.73
N VAL A 54 16.46 14.33 18.20
CA VAL A 54 17.05 15.43 17.44
C VAL A 54 17.80 14.93 16.21
N GLU A 55 18.61 13.88 16.38
CA GLU A 55 19.35 13.26 15.28
C GLU A 55 18.41 12.63 14.23
N GLU A 56 17.30 12.00 14.69
CA GLU A 56 16.25 11.49 13.79
C GLU A 56 15.64 12.60 12.95
N ASP A 57 15.25 13.73 13.58
CA ASP A 57 14.65 14.87 12.89
C ASP A 57 15.60 15.53 11.90
N GLU A 58 16.88 15.66 12.24
CA GLU A 58 17.89 16.20 11.35
C GLU A 58 18.06 15.31 10.11
N LEU A 59 18.14 13.99 10.31
CA LEU A 59 18.30 13.04 9.23
C LEU A 59 17.07 13.02 8.30
N VAL A 60 15.87 12.97 8.87
CA VAL A 60 14.61 13.01 8.10
C VAL A 60 14.52 14.33 7.31
N ARG A 61 14.91 15.46 7.92
CA ARG A 61 14.92 16.76 7.26
C ARG A 61 15.90 16.79 6.09
N GLY A 62 17.09 16.21 6.27
CA GLY A 62 18.10 16.08 5.22
C GLY A 62 17.66 15.18 4.06
N LEU A 63 16.80 14.19 4.31
CA LEU A 63 16.28 13.29 3.29
C LEU A 63 15.08 13.86 2.50
N LYS A 64 14.40 14.91 2.99
CA LYS A 64 13.22 15.48 2.31
C LYS A 64 13.38 15.71 0.81
N PRO A 65 14.48 16.26 0.30
CA PRO A 65 14.65 16.49 -1.14
C PRO A 65 14.71 15.21 -1.98
N ARG A 66 14.94 14.06 -1.33
CA ARG A 66 15.11 12.74 -1.96
C ARG A 66 13.86 11.86 -1.85
N ILE A 67 12.81 12.34 -1.16
CA ILE A 67 11.57 11.60 -0.99
C ILE A 67 10.64 11.94 -2.15
N VAL A 68 10.29 10.93 -2.94
CA VAL A 68 9.30 11.03 -4.01
C VAL A 68 7.94 10.61 -3.46
N GLY A 69 6.90 11.40 -3.73
CA GLY A 69 5.56 11.12 -3.24
C GLY A 69 5.49 11.17 -1.70
N ALA A 70 6.08 12.21 -1.08
CA ALA A 70 6.11 12.34 0.37
C ALA A 70 4.70 12.28 0.99
N PHE A 71 4.53 11.48 2.05
CA PHE A 71 3.27 11.37 2.76
C PHE A 71 3.08 12.53 3.73
N SER A 72 1.86 13.08 3.77
CA SER A 72 1.49 14.15 4.71
C SER A 72 1.54 13.70 6.17
N ARG A 73 1.28 12.42 6.40
CA ARG A 73 1.42 11.74 7.69
C ARG A 73 2.22 10.46 7.49
N PRO A 74 3.52 10.49 7.75
CA PRO A 74 4.34 9.29 7.71
C PRO A 74 3.82 8.24 8.70
N GLU A 75 3.78 6.98 8.26
CA GLU A 75 3.59 5.86 9.17
C GLU A 75 4.83 5.72 10.01
N ASN A 76 4.66 5.43 11.29
CA ASN A 76 5.80 5.22 12.18
C ASN A 76 5.51 4.12 13.19
N GLU A 77 6.55 3.39 13.54
CA GLU A 77 6.55 2.40 14.60
C GLU A 77 7.88 2.44 15.34
N SER A 78 7.83 2.18 16.65
CA SER A 78 9.00 2.18 17.49
C SER A 78 9.03 0.92 18.35
N VAL A 79 10.18 0.28 18.40
CA VAL A 79 10.42 -0.91 19.22
C VAL A 79 11.73 -0.79 19.98
N SER A 80 11.78 -1.32 21.18
CA SER A 80 13.02 -1.42 21.96
C SER A 80 13.87 -2.59 21.49
N ILE A 81 15.18 -2.38 21.37
CA ILE A 81 16.17 -3.44 21.13
C ILE A 81 17.02 -3.60 22.39
N GLU A 82 17.12 -4.82 22.87
CA GLU A 82 17.96 -5.20 24.02
C GLU A 82 19.06 -6.16 23.55
N ILE A 83 20.31 -5.86 23.92
CA ILE A 83 21.45 -6.72 23.61
C ILE A 83 21.67 -7.63 24.81
N VAL A 84 21.51 -8.93 24.59
CA VAL A 84 21.66 -9.97 25.61
C VAL A 84 22.59 -11.07 25.08
N PRO A 85 23.92 -10.93 25.24
CA PRO A 85 24.91 -11.79 24.57
C PRO A 85 24.78 -13.30 24.88
N ASP A 86 24.29 -13.64 26.06
CA ASP A 86 24.22 -15.03 26.56
C ASP A 86 22.89 -15.74 26.23
N ARG A 87 22.01 -15.10 25.47
CA ARG A 87 20.71 -15.67 25.11
C ARG A 87 20.54 -15.77 23.60
N ASP A 88 19.68 -16.70 23.17
CA ASP A 88 19.21 -16.76 21.81
C ASP A 88 18.32 -15.54 21.52
N ASP A 89 18.32 -15.11 20.24
CA ASP A 89 17.47 -14.03 19.78
C ASP A 89 16.01 -14.35 20.13
N GLN A 90 15.34 -13.44 20.81
CA GLN A 90 13.96 -13.61 21.28
C GLN A 90 13.16 -12.33 21.01
N ILE A 91 11.90 -12.53 20.72
CA ILE A 91 10.95 -11.45 20.54
C ILE A 91 9.76 -11.77 21.42
N ALA A 92 9.48 -10.90 22.37
CA ALA A 92 8.28 -11.02 23.19
C ALA A 92 7.11 -10.37 22.46
N PRO A 93 5.92 -10.95 22.44
CA PRO A 93 4.73 -10.35 21.82
C PRO A 93 4.51 -8.91 22.30
N GLY A 94 4.59 -7.94 21.36
CA GLY A 94 4.53 -6.51 21.68
C GLY A 94 5.66 -5.99 22.57
N GLY A 95 6.71 -6.76 22.79
CA GLY A 95 7.84 -6.46 23.67
C GLY A 95 9.12 -6.09 22.91
N PRO A 96 10.25 -6.03 23.64
CA PRO A 96 11.55 -5.71 23.03
C PRO A 96 12.04 -6.85 22.13
N ILE A 97 12.83 -6.48 21.13
CA ILE A 97 13.63 -7.40 20.34
C ILE A 97 14.91 -7.66 21.14
N SER A 98 15.05 -8.85 21.71
CA SER A 98 16.27 -9.26 22.39
C SER A 98 17.19 -9.99 21.41
N THR A 99 18.39 -9.47 21.20
CA THR A 99 19.39 -10.02 20.27
C THR A 99 20.75 -10.18 20.95
N ARG A 100 21.57 -11.12 20.49
CA ARG A 100 22.91 -11.36 21.05
C ARG A 100 23.88 -10.19 20.86
N ASP A 101 23.78 -9.56 19.69
CA ASP A 101 24.60 -8.43 19.28
C ASP A 101 23.85 -7.59 18.25
N LEU A 102 24.39 -6.45 17.86
CA LEU A 102 23.90 -5.62 16.79
C LEU A 102 24.93 -5.54 15.65
N SER A 103 25.44 -6.70 15.24
CA SER A 103 26.29 -6.80 14.04
C SER A 103 25.55 -6.32 12.80
N PRO A 104 26.28 -5.81 11.80
CA PRO A 104 25.66 -5.31 10.57
C PRO A 104 24.63 -6.25 9.94
N PRO A 105 24.85 -7.57 9.80
CA PRO A 105 23.85 -8.48 9.26
C PRO A 105 22.57 -8.55 10.09
N ARG A 106 22.68 -8.62 11.43
CA ARG A 106 21.51 -8.63 12.33
C ARG A 106 20.73 -7.35 12.27
N LEU A 107 21.44 -6.21 12.25
CA LEU A 107 20.85 -4.89 12.10
C LEU A 107 20.02 -4.80 10.83
N LEU A 108 20.55 -5.30 9.70
CA LEU A 108 19.86 -5.30 8.40
C LEU A 108 18.60 -6.19 8.42
N VAL A 109 18.65 -7.37 9.05
CA VAL A 109 17.48 -8.25 9.21
C VAL A 109 16.39 -7.58 10.05
N ILE A 110 16.74 -6.97 11.18
CA ILE A 110 15.79 -6.24 12.03
C ILE A 110 15.18 -5.05 11.26
N ALA A 111 16.04 -4.28 10.58
CA ALA A 111 15.59 -3.14 9.81
C ALA A 111 14.67 -3.54 8.64
N ASP A 112 14.94 -4.65 7.95
CA ASP A 112 14.11 -5.15 6.86
C ASP A 112 12.69 -5.45 7.35
N VAL A 113 12.57 -6.20 8.43
CA VAL A 113 11.26 -6.55 9.01
C VAL A 113 10.49 -5.31 9.48
N LEU A 114 11.15 -4.39 10.19
CA LEU A 114 10.51 -3.16 10.65
C LEU A 114 10.10 -2.24 9.49
N GLY A 115 10.93 -2.15 8.45
CA GLY A 115 10.61 -1.39 7.23
C GLY A 115 9.40 -1.99 6.50
N LYS A 116 9.33 -3.31 6.36
CA LYS A 116 8.19 -4.03 5.78
C LYS A 116 6.93 -3.85 6.61
N ASN A 117 7.03 -3.95 7.93
CA ASN A 117 5.91 -3.78 8.83
C ASN A 117 5.27 -2.40 8.69
N VAL A 118 6.05 -1.31 8.71
CA VAL A 118 5.51 0.04 8.56
C VAL A 118 4.92 0.29 7.17
N ALA A 119 5.46 -0.35 6.13
CA ALA A 119 4.91 -0.30 4.79
C ALA A 119 3.55 -1.02 4.69
N LEU A 120 3.44 -2.23 5.26
CA LEU A 120 2.18 -2.96 5.35
C LEU A 120 1.11 -2.18 6.12
N SER A 121 1.45 -1.58 7.25
CA SER A 121 0.53 -0.77 8.05
C SER A 121 -0.03 0.41 7.27
N HIS A 122 0.79 1.05 6.45
CA HIS A 122 0.35 2.11 5.55
C HIS A 122 -0.60 1.57 4.47
N ASP A 123 -0.23 0.49 3.81
CA ASP A 123 -1.00 -0.09 2.72
C ASP A 123 -2.36 -0.62 3.21
N GLU A 124 -2.42 -1.24 4.37
CA GLU A 124 -3.67 -1.65 5.03
C GLU A 124 -4.60 -0.47 5.29
N ARG A 125 -4.06 0.67 5.71
CA ARG A 125 -4.83 1.89 5.95
C ARG A 125 -5.35 2.50 4.65
N GLU A 126 -4.55 2.51 3.60
CA GLU A 126 -4.99 2.99 2.29
C GLU A 126 -6.09 2.11 1.70
N VAL A 127 -5.98 0.78 1.82
CA VAL A 127 -7.03 -0.16 1.39
C VAL A 127 -8.30 0.00 2.22
N ALA A 128 -8.20 0.22 3.54
CA ALA A 128 -9.36 0.48 4.39
C ALA A 128 -10.13 1.71 3.92
N LYS A 129 -9.45 2.81 3.56
CA LYS A 129 -10.11 4.01 3.00
C LYS A 129 -10.87 3.72 1.69
N VAL A 130 -10.31 2.87 0.83
CA VAL A 130 -11.01 2.48 -0.40
C VAL A 130 -12.25 1.67 -0.09
N ILE A 131 -12.19 0.73 0.86
CA ILE A 131 -13.34 -0.07 1.30
C ILE A 131 -14.44 0.84 1.87
N GLU A 132 -14.11 1.81 2.72
CA GLU A 132 -15.06 2.78 3.28
C GLU A 132 -15.82 3.56 2.19
N VAL A 133 -15.20 3.82 1.05
CA VAL A 133 -15.84 4.46 -0.10
C VAL A 133 -16.72 3.49 -0.88
N VAL A 134 -16.33 2.21 -1.00
CA VAL A 134 -17.05 1.16 -1.76
C VAL A 134 -18.30 0.67 -1.04
N GLU A 135 -18.25 0.54 0.28
CA GLU A 135 -19.31 -0.06 1.10
C GLU A 135 -20.68 0.61 0.94
N PRO A 136 -20.83 1.96 0.96
CA PRO A 136 -22.11 2.64 0.75
C PRO A 136 -22.73 2.35 -0.63
N PHE A 137 -21.89 2.18 -1.66
CA PHE A 137 -22.37 1.81 -3.00
C PHE A 137 -22.95 0.40 -3.02
N ALA A 138 -22.22 -0.56 -2.46
CA ALA A 138 -22.69 -1.93 -2.37
C ALA A 138 -23.99 -2.03 -1.57
N ALA A 139 -24.09 -1.33 -0.43
CA ALA A 139 -25.29 -1.29 0.40
C ALA A 139 -26.49 -0.68 -0.35
N THR A 140 -26.29 0.38 -1.12
CA THR A 140 -27.38 1.00 -1.89
C THR A 140 -27.83 0.10 -3.05
N LEU A 141 -26.89 -0.51 -3.76
CA LEU A 141 -27.18 -1.48 -4.82
C LEU A 141 -27.98 -2.66 -4.27
N ALA A 142 -27.60 -3.22 -3.13
CA ALA A 142 -28.29 -4.31 -2.47
C ALA A 142 -29.73 -3.94 -2.06
N ARG A 143 -29.96 -2.70 -1.60
CA ARG A 143 -31.27 -2.24 -1.14
C ARG A 143 -32.20 -1.85 -2.27
N THR A 144 -31.70 -1.23 -3.33
CA THR A 144 -32.52 -0.59 -4.38
C THR A 144 -32.51 -1.35 -5.70
N GLY A 145 -31.57 -2.27 -5.91
CA GLY A 145 -31.32 -2.92 -7.20
C GLY A 145 -30.89 -1.96 -8.31
N ARG A 146 -30.52 -0.74 -7.95
CA ARG A 146 -30.10 0.30 -8.88
C ARG A 146 -28.74 0.84 -8.50
N SER A 147 -27.95 1.22 -9.49
CA SER A 147 -26.70 1.93 -9.23
C SER A 147 -26.97 3.27 -8.54
N PRO A 148 -26.35 3.53 -7.37
CA PRO A 148 -26.77 4.63 -6.50
C PRO A 148 -26.29 5.99 -6.93
N SER A 149 -25.43 6.12 -7.96
CA SER A 149 -24.63 7.33 -8.07
C SER A 149 -24.36 7.80 -9.47
N ASP A 150 -23.98 9.09 -9.53
CA ASP A 150 -23.38 9.70 -10.68
C ASP A 150 -22.17 8.84 -11.15
N ARG A 151 -22.17 8.53 -12.45
CA ARG A 151 -21.09 7.80 -13.13
C ARG A 151 -19.69 8.33 -12.78
N ARG A 152 -19.56 9.64 -12.54
CA ARG A 152 -18.28 10.25 -12.17
C ARG A 152 -17.77 9.78 -10.81
N GLU A 153 -18.67 9.54 -9.89
CA GLU A 153 -18.31 9.10 -8.53
C GLU A 153 -17.82 7.66 -8.56
N ILE A 154 -18.49 6.80 -9.32
CA ILE A 154 -18.06 5.39 -9.50
C ILE A 154 -16.70 5.34 -10.23
N LEU A 155 -16.50 6.11 -11.30
CA LEU A 155 -15.22 6.16 -12.02
C LEU A 155 -14.09 6.69 -11.12
N ARG A 156 -14.37 7.65 -10.25
CA ARG A 156 -13.39 8.15 -9.27
C ARG A 156 -13.00 7.05 -8.26
N MET A 157 -13.98 6.31 -7.76
CA MET A 157 -13.77 5.18 -6.86
C MET A 157 -12.93 4.08 -7.51
N ILE A 158 -13.26 3.69 -8.75
CA ILE A 158 -12.46 2.74 -9.53
C ILE A 158 -11.02 3.24 -9.69
N GLY A 159 -10.85 4.52 -10.01
CA GLY A 159 -9.53 5.15 -10.12
C GLY A 159 -8.72 5.09 -8.82
N GLN A 160 -9.36 5.34 -7.68
CA GLN A 160 -8.71 5.22 -6.36
C GLN A 160 -8.31 3.78 -6.05
N ALA A 161 -9.17 2.80 -6.34
CA ALA A 161 -8.88 1.38 -6.16
C ALA A 161 -7.68 0.93 -7.03
N LEU A 162 -7.66 1.33 -8.30
CA LEU A 162 -6.56 1.01 -9.22
C LEU A 162 -5.25 1.66 -8.79
N LEU A 163 -5.27 2.91 -8.31
CA LEU A 163 -4.09 3.59 -7.79
C LEU A 163 -3.55 2.89 -6.53
N ALA A 164 -4.43 2.51 -5.60
CA ALA A 164 -4.04 1.75 -4.42
C ALA A 164 -3.37 0.42 -4.83
N HIS A 165 -4.01 -0.33 -5.73
CA HIS A 165 -3.45 -1.58 -6.26
C HIS A 165 -2.09 -1.38 -6.94
N HIS A 166 -1.95 -0.36 -7.79
CA HIS A 166 -0.69 -0.08 -8.51
C HIS A 166 0.46 0.26 -7.55
N ARG A 167 0.20 1.10 -6.54
CA ARG A 167 1.21 1.48 -5.53
C ARG A 167 1.69 0.28 -4.73
N MET A 168 0.78 -0.62 -4.39
CA MET A 168 1.10 -1.83 -3.63
C MET A 168 1.84 -2.86 -4.47
N SER A 169 1.44 -3.06 -5.73
CA SER A 169 2.12 -3.99 -6.64
C SER A 169 3.59 -3.62 -6.88
N GLY A 170 3.93 -2.34 -6.79
CA GLY A 170 5.32 -1.86 -6.85
C GLY A 170 6.14 -2.11 -5.57
N ARG A 171 5.49 -2.56 -4.47
CA ARG A 171 6.13 -2.87 -3.18
C ARG A 171 6.13 -4.36 -2.85
N LEU A 172 5.82 -5.23 -3.82
CA LEU A 172 5.74 -6.70 -3.65
C LEU A 172 7.03 -7.37 -3.14
N GLU A 173 8.15 -6.63 -3.08
CA GLU A 173 9.39 -7.07 -2.40
C GLU A 173 9.19 -7.38 -0.89
N ILE A 174 8.00 -7.07 -0.34
CA ILE A 174 7.67 -7.39 1.06
C ILE A 174 7.63 -8.90 1.33
N GLU A 175 7.27 -9.71 0.34
CA GLU A 175 7.23 -11.17 0.47
C GLU A 175 8.61 -11.83 0.31
N GLU A 176 9.59 -11.12 -0.25
CA GLU A 176 10.92 -11.68 -0.47
C GLU A 176 11.75 -11.59 0.82
N LYS A 177 12.51 -12.65 1.07
CA LYS A 177 13.50 -12.65 2.14
C LYS A 177 14.61 -11.64 1.82
N PRO A 178 15.16 -10.91 2.81
CA PRO A 178 16.24 -9.99 2.58
C PRO A 178 17.50 -10.70 2.05
N ASP A 179 18.16 -10.07 1.07
CA ASP A 179 19.35 -10.63 0.40
C ASP A 179 20.46 -11.04 1.37
N ILE A 180 20.56 -10.35 2.49
CA ILE A 180 21.55 -10.63 3.53
C ILE A 180 21.49 -12.06 4.07
N LEU A 181 20.33 -12.74 3.97
CA LEU A 181 20.17 -14.12 4.41
C LEU A 181 20.86 -15.13 3.49
N TRP A 182 21.19 -14.76 2.23
CA TRP A 182 21.99 -15.61 1.35
C TRP A 182 23.42 -15.74 1.84
N ASP A 183 23.98 -14.67 2.38
CA ASP A 183 25.33 -14.63 2.94
C ASP A 183 25.37 -15.06 4.41
N HIS A 184 24.24 -14.92 5.13
CA HIS A 184 24.10 -15.18 6.56
C HIS A 184 22.90 -16.06 6.87
N PRO A 185 22.90 -17.36 6.45
CA PRO A 185 21.78 -18.27 6.66
C PRO A 185 21.50 -18.57 8.14
N GLU A 186 22.47 -18.34 9.05
CA GLU A 186 22.30 -18.45 10.49
C GLU A 186 21.26 -17.45 11.05
N LEU A 187 20.98 -16.36 10.32
CA LEU A 187 20.00 -15.35 10.70
C LEU A 187 18.56 -15.66 10.22
N ASP A 188 18.38 -16.72 9.47
CA ASP A 188 17.05 -17.15 8.98
C ASP A 188 16.06 -17.35 10.16
N ARG A 189 16.55 -17.85 11.29
CA ARG A 189 15.74 -18.05 12.49
C ARG A 189 15.32 -16.73 13.14
N LEU A 190 16.21 -15.73 13.17
CA LEU A 190 15.88 -14.39 13.65
C LEU A 190 14.84 -13.74 12.74
N TYR A 191 15.07 -13.81 11.42
CA TYR A 191 14.12 -13.29 10.44
C TYR A 191 12.73 -13.93 10.58
N ALA A 192 12.67 -15.28 10.64
CA ALA A 192 11.40 -15.99 10.76
C ALA A 192 10.62 -15.57 12.01
N ARG A 193 11.29 -15.47 13.18
CA ARG A 193 10.65 -15.02 14.43
C ARG A 193 10.13 -13.59 14.34
N LEU A 194 10.91 -12.69 13.74
CA LEU A 194 10.48 -11.31 13.53
C LEU A 194 9.30 -11.24 12.55
N ALA A 195 9.38 -11.94 11.43
CA ALA A 195 8.32 -11.98 10.43
C ALA A 195 7.01 -12.55 10.98
N ASP A 196 7.10 -13.60 11.82
CA ASP A 196 5.95 -14.19 12.51
C ASP A 196 5.34 -13.24 13.54
N GLU A 197 6.16 -12.57 14.36
CA GLU A 197 5.67 -11.61 15.38
C GLU A 197 4.93 -10.44 14.74
N TYR A 198 5.43 -9.93 13.63
CA TYR A 198 4.77 -8.84 12.88
C TYR A 198 3.73 -9.33 11.87
N GLU A 199 3.46 -10.63 11.81
CA GLU A 199 2.48 -11.28 10.92
C GLU A 199 2.64 -10.86 9.45
N LEU A 200 3.89 -10.63 9.00
CA LEU A 200 4.13 -9.99 7.69
C LEU A 200 3.47 -10.75 6.54
N LYS A 201 3.58 -12.08 6.54
CA LYS A 201 3.04 -12.93 5.48
C LYS A 201 1.51 -12.97 5.49
N GLU A 202 0.92 -13.17 6.65
CA GLU A 202 -0.53 -13.25 6.84
C GLU A 202 -1.20 -11.93 6.46
N ARG A 203 -0.60 -10.81 6.87
CA ARG A 203 -1.07 -9.46 6.53
C ARG A 203 -0.96 -9.17 5.04
N ALA A 204 0.16 -9.52 4.42
CA ALA A 204 0.35 -9.36 2.97
C ALA A 204 -0.70 -10.16 2.17
N ILE A 205 -0.95 -11.42 2.54
CA ILE A 205 -1.98 -12.26 1.93
C ILE A 205 -3.38 -11.66 2.16
N GLY A 206 -3.68 -11.23 3.38
CA GLY A 206 -4.95 -10.59 3.71
C GLY A 206 -5.20 -9.33 2.90
N LEU A 207 -4.16 -8.53 2.72
CA LEU A 207 -4.18 -7.32 1.93
C LEU A 207 -4.41 -7.58 0.44
N ALA A 208 -3.70 -8.57 -0.14
CA ALA A 208 -3.89 -8.99 -1.52
C ALA A 208 -5.34 -9.47 -1.79
N ARG A 209 -5.94 -10.20 -0.85
CA ARG A 209 -7.36 -10.62 -0.94
C ARG A 209 -8.31 -9.44 -0.93
N LYS A 210 -8.11 -8.46 -0.03
CA LYS A 210 -8.94 -7.24 0.03
C LYS A 210 -8.88 -6.47 -1.28
N LEU A 211 -7.68 -6.35 -1.88
CA LEU A 211 -7.49 -5.71 -3.18
C LEU A 211 -8.18 -6.46 -4.32
N SER A 212 -8.15 -7.80 -4.33
CA SER A 212 -8.87 -8.61 -5.32
C SER A 212 -10.37 -8.32 -5.26
N VAL A 213 -10.96 -8.30 -4.06
CA VAL A 213 -12.38 -7.99 -3.88
C VAL A 213 -12.72 -6.57 -4.37
N ILE A 214 -11.88 -5.58 -4.06
CA ILE A 214 -12.06 -4.21 -4.54
C ILE A 214 -12.04 -4.16 -6.07
N ASN A 215 -11.08 -4.84 -6.71
CA ASN A 215 -10.96 -4.87 -8.16
C ASN A 215 -12.15 -5.57 -8.82
N GLU A 216 -12.62 -6.69 -8.27
CA GLU A 216 -13.80 -7.39 -8.75
C GLU A 216 -15.07 -6.53 -8.61
N THR A 217 -15.23 -5.85 -7.48
CA THR A 217 -16.35 -4.93 -7.26
C THR A 217 -16.30 -3.75 -8.25
N ALA A 218 -15.12 -3.18 -8.46
CA ALA A 218 -14.92 -2.09 -9.40
C ALA A 218 -15.28 -2.49 -10.85
N ARG A 219 -14.93 -3.71 -11.28
CA ARG A 219 -15.30 -4.25 -12.59
C ARG A 219 -16.81 -4.46 -12.68
N ALA A 220 -17.43 -5.11 -11.70
CA ALA A 220 -18.86 -5.33 -11.68
C ALA A 220 -19.65 -4.02 -11.77
N LEU A 221 -19.23 -2.98 -11.06
CA LEU A 221 -19.83 -1.65 -11.13
C LEU A 221 -19.68 -1.01 -12.51
N SER A 222 -18.53 -1.18 -13.17
CA SER A 222 -18.30 -0.70 -14.53
C SER A 222 -19.25 -1.37 -15.53
N ASP A 223 -19.41 -2.68 -15.43
CA ASP A 223 -20.30 -3.46 -16.31
C ASP A 223 -21.78 -3.04 -16.16
N ILE A 224 -22.20 -2.76 -14.92
CA ILE A 224 -23.57 -2.25 -14.65
C ILE A 224 -23.78 -0.91 -15.35
N ILE A 225 -22.82 0.01 -15.28
CA ILE A 225 -22.91 1.33 -15.92
C ILE A 225 -23.03 1.20 -17.44
N ASP A 226 -22.26 0.32 -18.05
CA ASP A 226 -22.26 0.13 -19.50
C ASP A 226 -23.56 -0.52 -19.98
N THR A 227 -24.13 -1.44 -19.19
CA THR A 227 -25.43 -2.07 -19.47
C THR A 227 -26.57 -1.05 -19.41
N GLU A 228 -26.63 -0.18 -18.40
CA GLU A 228 -27.66 0.86 -18.28
C GLU A 228 -27.63 1.84 -19.46
N ARG A 229 -26.45 2.13 -19.99
CA ARG A 229 -26.29 2.98 -21.17
C ARG A 229 -26.83 2.31 -22.42
N SER A 230 -26.55 1.03 -22.62
CA SER A 230 -27.04 0.25 -23.77
C SER A 230 -28.56 0.21 -23.78
N VAL A 231 -29.19 -0.12 -22.67
CA VAL A 231 -30.65 -0.16 -22.53
C VAL A 231 -31.29 1.21 -22.78
N ARG A 232 -30.67 2.30 -22.30
CA ARG A 232 -31.17 3.66 -22.57
C ARG A 232 -31.11 4.04 -24.05
N LEU A 233 -30.04 3.68 -24.74
CA LEU A 233 -29.92 3.90 -26.18
C LEU A 233 -30.95 3.06 -26.96
N GLU A 234 -31.16 1.82 -26.59
CA GLU A 234 -32.16 0.95 -27.15
C GLU A 234 -33.58 1.53 -27.01
N MET A 235 -33.92 2.02 -25.82
CA MET A 235 -35.20 2.68 -25.56
C MET A 235 -35.41 3.96 -26.40
N ILE A 236 -34.35 4.73 -26.62
CA ILE A 236 -34.40 5.92 -27.49
C ILE A 236 -34.67 5.52 -28.96
N ILE A 237 -33.99 4.49 -29.45
CA ILE A 237 -34.18 3.95 -30.79
C ILE A 237 -35.62 3.44 -30.95
N VAL A 238 -36.13 2.64 -30.00
CA VAL A 238 -37.52 2.16 -30.03
C VAL A 238 -38.52 3.33 -30.02
N ALA A 239 -38.31 4.36 -29.21
CA ALA A 239 -39.15 5.54 -29.17
C ALA A 239 -39.15 6.27 -30.50
N LEU A 240 -38.00 6.43 -31.17
CA LEU A 240 -37.89 7.04 -32.50
C LEU A 240 -38.64 6.24 -33.57
N ILE A 241 -38.54 4.91 -33.55
CA ILE A 241 -39.27 4.03 -34.49
C ILE A 241 -40.79 4.15 -34.27
N VAL A 242 -41.25 4.22 -33.05
CA VAL A 242 -42.68 4.40 -32.71
C VAL A 242 -43.18 5.76 -33.26
N VAL A 243 -42.40 6.84 -33.09
CA VAL A 243 -42.73 8.16 -33.61
C VAL A 243 -42.81 8.13 -35.15
N GLU A 244 -41.86 7.49 -35.81
CA GLU A 244 -41.82 7.36 -37.29
C GLU A 244 -43.04 6.60 -37.80
N ILE A 245 -43.44 5.51 -37.16
CA ILE A 245 -44.67 4.75 -37.51
C ILE A 245 -45.91 5.62 -37.34
N LEU A 246 -46.00 6.40 -36.26
CA LEU A 246 -47.15 7.29 -36.02
C LEU A 246 -47.25 8.40 -37.08
N VAL A 247 -46.13 8.99 -37.46
CA VAL A 247 -46.06 10.02 -38.50
C VAL A 247 -46.47 9.41 -39.85
N THR A 248 -45.96 8.24 -40.17
CA THR A 248 -46.28 7.56 -41.44
C THR A 248 -47.78 7.18 -41.52
N LEU A 249 -48.37 6.68 -40.44
CA LEU A 249 -49.81 6.41 -40.33
C LEU A 249 -50.63 7.67 -40.46
N TYR A 250 -50.23 8.77 -39.82
CA TYR A 250 -50.92 10.05 -39.93
C TYR A 250 -50.90 10.56 -41.41
N ASP A 251 -49.75 10.50 -42.08
CA ASP A 251 -49.57 10.93 -43.47
C ASP A 251 -50.47 10.08 -44.45
N LEU A 252 -50.54 8.76 -44.17
CA LEU A 252 -51.38 7.84 -44.93
C LEU A 252 -52.86 8.18 -44.76
N PHE A 253 -53.34 8.43 -43.54
CA PHE A 253 -54.76 8.76 -43.28
C PHE A 253 -55.14 10.12 -43.85
N VAL A 254 -54.27 11.13 -43.80
CA VAL A 254 -54.55 12.48 -44.32
C VAL A 254 -54.50 12.49 -45.84
N ARG A 255 -53.63 11.68 -46.49
CA ARG A 255 -53.62 11.56 -47.96
C ARG A 255 -54.74 10.71 -48.52
N THR A 256 -55.29 9.72 -47.82
CA THR A 256 -56.44 8.91 -48.26
C THR A 256 -57.78 9.60 -48.03
N ALA A 257 -57.80 10.69 -47.25
CA ALA A 257 -59.03 11.47 -46.97
C ALA A 257 -59.22 12.69 -47.91
N LYS A 258 -58.36 12.87 -48.92
CA LYS A 258 -58.46 13.85 -49.98
C LYS A 258 -58.64 13.16 -51.30
#